data_6a1783054c8c7da630811e2923b6752f
#
_entry.id   6a1783054c8c7da630811e2923b6752f
#
_cell.length_a   1.000
_cell.length_b   1.000
_cell.length_c   1.000
_cell.angle_alpha   90.00
_cell.angle_beta   90.00
_cell.angle_gamma   90.00
#
_symmetry.space_group_name_H-M   'P 1'
#
loop_
_entity.id
_entity.type
_entity.pdbx_description
1 polymer ?
#
loop_
_entity_poly.entity_id
_entity_poly.type
_entity_poly.pdbx_seq_one_letter_code
_entity_poly.pdbx_strand_id
1 'polypeptide(L)'
;MQRINWIDWAKALAVMSVVFCHLPQSQEWFYYRYLQALTMVIFFFISGYLKKDRGSDKENWKKYWYGLVIPYIIYNVAVYPYWLVKYYLSSGAMPDLFHALSPLLGALLLEHENEFCEPLNGPLWYLPAILIMHIIIDMCRKTKYQHWIMISLCIISFFLYTANKYWYFAPNLTPIGLMRNLPYYYMGYLFGQYHLFRNIDFKQDAIGCFAFMTFSILFFAWHLNAFYSDQHILHIVLFYPANICFIFGVLYGCKVLNRFKSPMITNISIGTLVIVGLHIVLVTIINFSIEHLLHISGTICYKWYEALPIAILIVAILYPLIIWSIKQCPILVGKEGYSWYKKETLY
;
A
#
# COMPACT_ATOMS: atom_id res chain seq x y z
N MET A 1 -15.38 7.50 17.10
CA MET A 1 -14.34 6.48 17.46
C MET A 1 -13.06 7.25 17.78
N GLN A 2 -12.48 7.03 18.95
CA GLN A 2 -11.23 7.71 19.32
C GLN A 2 -10.12 7.31 18.35
N ARG A 3 -9.38 8.27 17.82
CA ARG A 3 -8.29 8.05 16.88
C ARG A 3 -7.10 7.39 17.57
N ILE A 4 -6.45 6.46 16.90
CA ILE A 4 -5.35 5.67 17.47
C ILE A 4 -4.04 6.19 16.87
N ASN A 5 -3.25 6.92 17.66
CA ASN A 5 -2.08 7.66 17.19
C ASN A 5 -0.97 6.74 16.60
N TRP A 6 -0.73 5.56 17.18
CA TRP A 6 0.28 4.64 16.62
C TRP A 6 -0.10 4.12 15.22
N ILE A 7 -1.41 4.02 14.89
CA ILE A 7 -1.85 3.68 13.53
C ILE A 7 -1.53 4.82 12.56
N ASP A 8 -1.66 6.07 13.01
CA ASP A 8 -1.29 7.22 12.19
C ASP A 8 0.20 7.22 11.86
N TRP A 9 1.05 6.94 12.85
CA TRP A 9 2.48 6.75 12.63
C TRP A 9 2.77 5.61 11.65
N ALA A 10 2.14 4.45 11.84
CA ALA A 10 2.36 3.29 10.97
C ALA A 10 1.95 3.58 9.51
N LYS A 11 0.80 4.22 9.28
CA LYS A 11 0.35 4.61 7.94
C LYS A 11 1.26 5.67 7.31
N ALA A 12 1.69 6.67 8.09
CA ALA A 12 2.55 7.73 7.60
C ALA A 12 3.95 7.19 7.22
N LEU A 13 4.55 6.34 8.05
CA LEU A 13 5.82 5.69 7.74
C LEU A 13 5.71 4.75 6.54
N ALA A 14 4.64 3.95 6.48
CA ALA A 14 4.43 3.04 5.37
C ALA A 14 4.24 3.79 4.04
N VAL A 15 3.44 4.89 4.00
CA VAL A 15 3.26 5.64 2.74
C VAL A 15 4.53 6.39 2.35
N MET A 16 5.32 6.88 3.29
CA MET A 16 6.64 7.46 3.01
C MET A 16 7.58 6.42 2.38
N SER A 17 7.59 5.19 2.93
CA SER A 17 8.37 4.08 2.37
C SER A 17 7.89 3.69 0.97
N VAL A 18 6.58 3.76 0.69
CA VAL A 18 6.04 3.54 -0.68
C VAL A 18 6.61 4.57 -1.64
N VAL A 19 6.56 5.86 -1.31
CA VAL A 19 7.12 6.93 -2.15
C VAL A 19 8.62 6.70 -2.37
N PHE A 20 9.37 6.41 -1.30
CA PHE A 20 10.80 6.11 -1.36
C PHE A 20 11.11 4.93 -2.30
N CYS A 21 10.32 3.85 -2.25
CA CYS A 21 10.52 2.67 -3.09
C CYS A 21 10.11 2.86 -4.56
N HIS A 22 9.38 3.93 -4.89
CA HIS A 22 9.05 4.26 -6.29
C HIS A 22 10.07 5.19 -6.95
N LEU A 23 11.04 5.73 -6.18
CA LEU A 23 12.20 6.40 -6.76
C LEU A 23 13.15 5.35 -7.35
N PRO A 24 13.75 5.60 -8.53
CA PRO A 24 14.67 4.65 -9.16
C PRO A 24 15.88 4.37 -8.29
N GLN A 25 16.06 3.14 -7.86
CA GLN A 25 17.17 2.66 -7.05
C GLN A 25 17.61 1.27 -7.53
N SER A 26 18.87 0.90 -7.24
CA SER A 26 19.38 -0.41 -7.67
C SER A 26 18.72 -1.56 -6.91
N GLN A 27 18.28 -2.54 -7.67
CA GLN A 27 17.76 -3.81 -7.15
C GLN A 27 18.84 -4.66 -6.45
N GLU A 28 20.11 -4.30 -6.56
CA GLU A 28 21.21 -4.99 -5.88
C GLU A 28 21.31 -4.60 -4.40
N TRP A 29 20.76 -3.45 -4.04
CA TRP A 29 20.85 -2.96 -2.66
C TRP A 29 19.85 -3.66 -1.75
N PHE A 30 20.36 -4.26 -0.69
CA PHE A 30 19.57 -5.01 0.30
C PHE A 30 18.44 -4.18 0.91
N TYR A 31 18.72 -2.94 1.34
CA TYR A 31 17.73 -2.08 1.98
C TYR A 31 16.56 -1.77 1.04
N TYR A 32 16.84 -1.57 -0.26
CA TYR A 32 15.81 -1.27 -1.26
C TYR A 32 14.89 -2.47 -1.49
N ARG A 33 15.48 -3.66 -1.72
CA ARG A 33 14.72 -4.91 -1.82
C ARG A 33 13.89 -5.20 -0.57
N TYR A 34 14.49 -4.97 0.60
CA TYR A 34 13.84 -5.18 1.89
C TYR A 34 12.59 -4.31 2.03
N LEU A 35 12.71 -2.99 1.83
CA LEU A 35 11.59 -2.07 1.93
C LEU A 35 10.54 -2.30 0.82
N GLN A 36 10.97 -2.51 -0.42
CA GLN A 36 10.07 -2.77 -1.55
C GLN A 36 9.21 -4.03 -1.33
N ALA A 37 9.81 -5.09 -0.79
CA ALA A 37 9.12 -6.35 -0.55
C ALA A 37 8.13 -6.30 0.62
N LEU A 38 8.46 -5.54 1.68
CA LEU A 38 7.77 -5.67 2.97
C LEU A 38 6.84 -4.49 3.31
N THR A 39 6.98 -3.32 2.69
CA THR A 39 6.21 -2.12 3.08
C THR A 39 4.70 -2.29 2.92
N MET A 40 4.23 -2.92 1.84
CA MET A 40 2.80 -3.03 1.56
C MET A 40 2.02 -3.87 2.58
N VAL A 41 2.66 -4.84 3.24
CA VAL A 41 1.97 -5.73 4.20
C VAL A 41 1.44 -4.98 5.42
N ILE A 42 2.05 -3.84 5.78
CA ILE A 42 1.58 -2.96 6.87
C ILE A 42 0.17 -2.44 6.55
N PHE A 43 -0.07 -2.00 5.33
CA PHE A 43 -1.38 -1.49 4.91
C PHE A 43 -2.45 -2.59 4.94
N PHE A 44 -2.12 -3.80 4.51
CA PHE A 44 -3.04 -4.94 4.59
C PHE A 44 -3.36 -5.30 6.04
N PHE A 45 -2.35 -5.38 6.90
CA PHE A 45 -2.57 -5.63 8.33
C PHE A 45 -3.42 -4.53 8.98
N ILE A 46 -3.10 -3.25 8.77
CA ILE A 46 -3.86 -2.13 9.35
C ILE A 46 -5.30 -2.11 8.82
N SER A 47 -5.51 -2.42 7.54
CA SER A 47 -6.86 -2.49 6.96
C SER A 47 -7.69 -3.59 7.59
N GLY A 48 -7.09 -4.76 7.83
CA GLY A 48 -7.72 -5.84 8.61
C GLY A 48 -7.99 -5.41 10.05
N TYR A 49 -7.01 -4.83 10.74
CA TYR A 49 -7.13 -4.37 12.13
C TYR A 49 -8.25 -3.33 12.33
N LEU A 50 -8.44 -2.44 11.36
CA LEU A 50 -9.48 -1.42 11.38
C LEU A 50 -10.84 -1.91 10.87
N LYS A 51 -10.91 -3.15 10.35
CA LYS A 51 -12.15 -3.74 9.87
C LYS A 51 -13.09 -3.99 11.05
N LYS A 52 -14.20 -3.27 11.09
CA LYS A 52 -15.25 -3.44 12.10
C LYS A 52 -16.56 -3.78 11.44
N ASP A 53 -17.32 -4.62 12.14
CA ASP A 53 -18.72 -4.84 11.83
C ASP A 53 -19.54 -3.59 12.23
N ARG A 54 -20.34 -3.07 11.30
CA ARG A 54 -21.23 -1.93 11.52
C ARG A 54 -22.71 -2.31 11.57
N GLY A 55 -23.00 -3.60 11.68
CA GLY A 55 -24.36 -4.10 11.84
C GLY A 55 -25.15 -4.33 10.55
N SER A 56 -25.01 -3.48 9.52
CA SER A 56 -25.70 -3.67 8.24
C SER A 56 -24.75 -3.79 7.05
N ASP A 57 -25.10 -4.64 6.08
CA ASP A 57 -24.36 -4.76 4.82
C ASP A 57 -24.35 -3.43 4.05
N LYS A 58 -25.47 -2.69 4.08
CA LYS A 58 -25.61 -1.40 3.40
C LYS A 58 -24.59 -0.36 3.92
N GLU A 59 -24.36 -0.28 5.22
CA GLU A 59 -23.38 0.64 5.82
C GLU A 59 -21.96 0.24 5.48
N ASN A 60 -21.66 -1.07 5.45
CA ASN A 60 -20.35 -1.56 5.02
C ASN A 60 -20.10 -1.23 3.55
N TRP A 61 -21.08 -1.49 2.66
CA TRP A 61 -20.98 -1.15 1.24
C TRP A 61 -20.80 0.34 1.01
N LYS A 62 -21.54 1.20 1.72
CA LYS A 62 -21.39 2.64 1.65
C LYS A 62 -19.96 3.07 2.00
N LYS A 63 -19.38 2.47 3.04
CA LYS A 63 -17.99 2.74 3.43
C LYS A 63 -16.98 2.30 2.37
N TYR A 64 -17.18 1.13 1.75
CA TYR A 64 -16.28 0.65 0.69
C TYR A 64 -16.37 1.54 -0.54
N TRP A 65 -17.58 1.96 -0.90
CA TRP A 65 -17.82 2.84 -2.03
C TRP A 65 -17.06 4.15 -1.88
N TYR A 66 -17.26 4.86 -0.78
CA TYR A 66 -16.58 6.14 -0.55
C TYR A 66 -15.12 5.99 -0.16
N GLY A 67 -14.75 4.93 0.54
CA GLY A 67 -13.40 4.74 1.04
C GLY A 67 -12.41 4.13 0.05
N LEU A 68 -12.89 3.38 -0.94
CA LEU A 68 -12.06 2.61 -1.86
C LEU A 68 -12.43 2.83 -3.33
N VAL A 69 -13.72 2.62 -3.71
CA VAL A 69 -14.14 2.61 -5.12
C VAL A 69 -14.05 3.99 -5.74
N ILE A 70 -14.66 5.00 -5.10
CA ILE A 70 -14.65 6.37 -5.65
C ILE A 70 -13.23 6.95 -5.72
N PRO A 71 -12.37 6.87 -4.68
CA PRO A 71 -10.99 7.30 -4.78
C PRO A 71 -10.22 6.58 -5.90
N TYR A 72 -10.42 5.28 -6.07
CA TYR A 72 -9.83 4.51 -7.16
C TYR A 72 -10.16 5.11 -8.53
N ILE A 73 -11.45 5.37 -8.77
CA ILE A 73 -11.91 5.97 -10.04
C ILE A 73 -11.34 7.39 -10.21
N ILE A 74 -11.44 8.24 -9.17
CA ILE A 74 -10.99 9.64 -9.26
C ILE A 74 -9.50 9.72 -9.58
N TYR A 75 -8.65 8.95 -8.89
CA TYR A 75 -7.20 9.02 -9.11
C TYR A 75 -6.79 8.44 -10.46
N ASN A 76 -7.46 7.41 -10.97
CA ASN A 76 -7.22 6.94 -12.33
C ASN A 76 -7.63 8.00 -13.37
N VAL A 77 -8.81 8.59 -13.23
CA VAL A 77 -9.24 9.69 -14.12
C VAL A 77 -8.30 10.90 -14.03
N ALA A 78 -7.84 11.25 -12.84
CA ALA A 78 -6.94 12.39 -12.64
C ALA A 78 -5.55 12.18 -13.25
N VAL A 79 -5.05 10.93 -13.28
CA VAL A 79 -3.73 10.60 -13.84
C VAL A 79 -3.76 10.38 -15.35
N TYR A 80 -4.91 10.09 -15.95
CA TYR A 80 -5.02 9.81 -17.37
C TYR A 80 -4.53 10.95 -18.29
N PRO A 81 -4.84 12.24 -18.08
CA PRO A 81 -4.27 13.34 -18.88
C PRO A 81 -2.75 13.40 -18.79
N TYR A 82 -2.18 13.14 -17.60
CA TYR A 82 -0.72 13.06 -17.43
C TYR A 82 -0.14 11.90 -18.26
N TRP A 83 -0.79 10.73 -18.26
CA TRP A 83 -0.40 9.58 -19.07
C TRP A 83 -0.35 9.93 -20.57
N LEU A 84 -1.37 10.63 -21.10
CA LEU A 84 -1.41 11.10 -22.48
C LEU A 84 -0.23 12.03 -22.82
N VAL A 85 0.08 12.99 -21.93
CA VAL A 85 1.22 13.88 -22.11
C VAL A 85 2.54 13.11 -22.10
N LYS A 86 2.72 12.19 -21.15
CA LYS A 86 3.90 11.33 -21.07
C LYS A 86 4.08 10.49 -22.34
N TYR A 87 3.00 9.89 -22.83
CA TYR A 87 3.00 9.11 -24.07
C TYR A 87 3.46 9.97 -25.26
N TYR A 88 2.86 11.16 -25.42
CA TYR A 88 3.22 12.10 -26.49
C TYR A 88 4.71 12.51 -26.41
N LEU A 89 5.21 12.82 -25.24
CA LEU A 89 6.62 13.21 -25.06
C LEU A 89 7.59 12.06 -25.36
N SER A 90 7.19 10.81 -25.14
CA SER A 90 8.05 9.65 -25.38
C SER A 90 7.99 9.14 -26.82
N SER A 91 6.82 9.20 -27.49
CA SER A 91 6.62 8.66 -28.83
C SER A 91 6.68 9.71 -29.96
N GLY A 92 6.58 10.99 -29.62
CA GLY A 92 6.48 12.09 -30.58
C GLY A 92 5.13 12.22 -31.29
N ALA A 93 4.16 11.36 -30.96
CA ALA A 93 2.82 11.33 -31.55
C ALA A 93 1.73 11.04 -30.51
N MET A 94 0.49 11.46 -30.78
CA MET A 94 -0.65 11.06 -29.94
C MET A 94 -0.93 9.56 -30.10
N PRO A 95 -1.35 8.87 -29.03
CA PRO A 95 -1.72 7.46 -29.12
C PRO A 95 -2.90 7.26 -30.08
N ASP A 96 -2.90 6.17 -30.82
CA ASP A 96 -4.08 5.72 -31.52
C ASP A 96 -5.18 5.28 -30.53
N LEU A 97 -6.36 4.95 -31.02
CA LEU A 97 -7.49 4.60 -30.17
C LEU A 97 -7.20 3.39 -29.29
N PHE A 98 -6.49 2.39 -29.80
CA PHE A 98 -6.15 1.19 -29.04
C PHE A 98 -5.22 1.51 -27.89
N HIS A 99 -4.11 2.20 -28.16
CA HIS A 99 -3.15 2.62 -27.12
C HIS A 99 -3.77 3.60 -26.11
N ALA A 100 -4.67 4.50 -26.55
CA ALA A 100 -5.39 5.41 -25.66
C ALA A 100 -6.33 4.67 -24.70
N LEU A 101 -6.98 3.58 -25.15
CA LEU A 101 -7.88 2.77 -24.33
C LEU A 101 -7.16 1.77 -23.42
N SER A 102 -5.96 1.35 -23.78
CA SER A 102 -5.17 0.34 -23.06
C SER A 102 -5.04 0.62 -21.53
N PRO A 103 -4.60 1.81 -21.08
CA PRO A 103 -4.49 2.09 -19.64
C PRO A 103 -5.86 2.20 -18.94
N LEU A 104 -6.92 2.62 -19.66
CA LEU A 104 -8.27 2.62 -19.09
C LEU A 104 -8.79 1.20 -18.90
N LEU A 105 -8.48 0.29 -19.82
CA LEU A 105 -8.78 -1.14 -19.66
C LEU A 105 -7.97 -1.73 -18.51
N GLY A 106 -6.68 -1.37 -18.36
CA GLY A 106 -5.86 -1.76 -17.22
C GLY A 106 -6.47 -1.35 -15.89
N ALA A 107 -6.95 -0.10 -15.80
CA ALA A 107 -7.65 0.39 -14.62
C ALA A 107 -8.99 -0.34 -14.38
N LEU A 108 -9.78 -0.62 -15.41
CA LEU A 108 -11.02 -1.42 -15.29
C LEU A 108 -10.75 -2.86 -14.85
N LEU A 109 -9.62 -3.44 -15.26
CA LEU A 109 -9.15 -4.76 -14.87
C LEU A 109 -8.26 -4.73 -13.62
N LEU A 110 -8.46 -3.74 -12.75
CA LEU A 110 -7.82 -3.61 -11.44
C LEU A 110 -6.30 -3.46 -11.51
N GLU A 111 -5.82 -2.59 -12.41
CA GLU A 111 -4.40 -2.33 -12.72
C GLU A 111 -3.69 -3.59 -13.28
N HIS A 112 -4.42 -4.38 -14.05
CA HIS A 112 -3.84 -5.51 -14.75
C HIS A 112 -2.97 -5.10 -15.94
N GLU A 113 -1.90 -5.85 -16.15
CA GLU A 113 -0.98 -5.69 -17.27
C GLU A 113 -0.96 -6.96 -18.12
N ASN A 114 -1.23 -6.83 -19.42
CA ASN A 114 -1.10 -7.87 -20.42
C ASN A 114 -0.85 -7.26 -21.82
N GLU A 115 -0.94 -8.08 -22.88
CA GLU A 115 -0.75 -7.62 -24.27
C GLU A 115 -1.73 -6.53 -24.73
N PHE A 116 -2.88 -6.40 -24.07
CA PHE A 116 -3.97 -5.48 -24.46
C PHE A 116 -4.16 -4.31 -23.50
N CYS A 117 -3.60 -4.38 -22.32
CA CYS A 117 -3.75 -3.32 -21.32
C CYS A 117 -2.51 -3.15 -20.45
N GLU A 118 -2.29 -1.92 -20.03
CA GLU A 118 -1.23 -1.52 -19.10
C GLU A 118 -1.84 -0.83 -17.87
N PRO A 119 -1.18 -0.88 -16.70
CA PRO A 119 -1.68 -0.20 -15.52
C PRO A 119 -1.59 1.32 -15.70
N LEU A 120 -2.71 2.02 -15.49
CA LEU A 120 -2.76 3.47 -15.57
C LEU A 120 -2.07 4.13 -14.37
N ASN A 121 -2.34 3.61 -13.17
CA ASN A 121 -1.78 4.07 -11.91
C ASN A 121 -1.45 2.88 -11.01
N GLY A 122 -0.34 2.21 -11.33
CA GLY A 122 0.05 0.95 -10.72
C GLY A 122 -0.11 0.88 -9.18
N PRO A 123 0.32 1.89 -8.37
CA PRO A 123 0.14 1.84 -6.92
C PRO A 123 -1.29 1.68 -6.44
N LEU A 124 -2.30 1.99 -7.26
CA LEU A 124 -3.71 1.86 -6.88
C LEU A 124 -4.23 0.42 -6.82
N TRP A 125 -3.49 -0.57 -7.33
CA TRP A 125 -3.87 -1.99 -7.28
C TRP A 125 -4.29 -2.46 -5.88
N TYR A 126 -3.76 -1.83 -4.87
CA TYR A 126 -4.00 -2.15 -3.48
C TYR A 126 -5.44 -1.81 -3.02
N LEU A 127 -6.12 -0.81 -3.62
CA LEU A 127 -7.50 -0.44 -3.25
C LEU A 127 -8.51 -1.53 -3.62
N PRO A 128 -8.55 -2.05 -4.87
CA PRO A 128 -9.40 -3.20 -5.20
C PRO A 128 -9.00 -4.46 -4.43
N ALA A 129 -7.71 -4.69 -4.15
CA ALA A 129 -7.29 -5.83 -3.35
C ALA A 129 -7.90 -5.78 -1.92
N ILE A 130 -7.85 -4.63 -1.25
CA ILE A 130 -8.49 -4.45 0.07
C ILE A 130 -10.00 -4.58 -0.02
N LEU A 131 -10.64 -4.05 -1.07
CA LEU A 131 -12.08 -4.19 -1.26
C LEU A 131 -12.48 -5.67 -1.31
N ILE A 132 -11.77 -6.46 -2.10
CA ILE A 132 -12.03 -7.91 -2.22
C ILE A 132 -11.85 -8.60 -0.86
N MET A 133 -10.77 -8.28 -0.13
CA MET A 133 -10.53 -8.84 1.21
C MET A 133 -11.64 -8.47 2.21
N HIS A 134 -12.14 -7.23 2.14
CA HIS A 134 -13.28 -6.81 2.95
C HIS A 134 -14.55 -7.61 2.65
N ILE A 135 -14.82 -7.85 1.35
CA ILE A 135 -15.97 -8.64 0.90
C ILE A 135 -15.84 -10.10 1.38
N ILE A 136 -14.66 -10.70 1.23
CA ILE A 136 -14.39 -12.07 1.69
C ILE A 136 -14.69 -12.20 3.19
N ILE A 137 -14.16 -11.29 4.03
CA ILE A 137 -14.44 -11.29 5.46
C ILE A 137 -15.94 -11.13 5.75
N ASP A 138 -16.62 -10.21 5.05
CA ASP A 138 -18.06 -9.98 5.25
C ASP A 138 -18.91 -11.19 4.88
N MET A 139 -18.49 -11.96 3.87
CA MET A 139 -19.14 -13.22 3.51
C MET A 139 -18.87 -14.31 4.55
N CYS A 140 -17.62 -14.47 4.97
CA CYS A 140 -17.23 -15.51 5.91
C CYS A 140 -17.83 -15.34 7.29
N ARG A 141 -17.93 -14.11 7.80
CA ARG A 141 -18.49 -13.82 9.14
C ARG A 141 -19.97 -14.14 9.29
N LYS A 142 -20.70 -14.30 8.18
CA LYS A 142 -22.12 -14.76 8.20
C LYS A 142 -22.27 -16.24 8.57
N THR A 143 -21.16 -16.97 8.66
CA THR A 143 -21.13 -18.38 8.98
C THR A 143 -20.49 -18.64 10.34
N LYS A 144 -20.91 -19.71 11.03
CA LYS A 144 -20.28 -20.15 12.27
C LYS A 144 -18.86 -20.69 12.06
N TYR A 145 -18.47 -20.96 10.83
CA TYR A 145 -17.18 -21.52 10.46
C TYR A 145 -16.21 -20.45 9.92
N GLN A 146 -16.46 -19.16 10.17
CA GLN A 146 -15.70 -18.06 9.61
C GLN A 146 -14.16 -18.23 9.71
N HIS A 147 -13.67 -18.64 10.89
CA HIS A 147 -12.23 -18.78 11.12
C HIS A 147 -11.64 -19.95 10.31
N TRP A 148 -12.34 -21.08 10.27
CA TRP A 148 -11.90 -22.23 9.48
C TRP A 148 -11.88 -21.91 7.98
N ILE A 149 -12.91 -21.23 7.47
CA ILE A 149 -12.95 -20.79 6.07
C ILE A 149 -11.80 -19.83 5.78
N MET A 150 -11.56 -18.85 6.65
CA MET A 150 -10.48 -17.88 6.43
C MET A 150 -9.09 -18.51 6.51
N ILE A 151 -8.86 -19.44 7.44
CA ILE A 151 -7.60 -20.18 7.53
C ILE A 151 -7.40 -21.02 6.24
N SER A 152 -8.45 -21.72 5.80
CA SER A 152 -8.38 -22.50 4.55
C SER A 152 -8.08 -21.60 3.35
N LEU A 153 -8.73 -20.43 3.24
CA LEU A 153 -8.45 -19.47 2.19
C LEU A 153 -7.00 -18.94 2.24
N CYS A 154 -6.46 -18.70 3.44
CA CYS A 154 -5.05 -18.30 3.58
C CYS A 154 -4.09 -19.41 3.12
N ILE A 155 -4.39 -20.67 3.46
CA ILE A 155 -3.61 -21.83 3.02
C ILE A 155 -3.70 -21.98 1.49
N ILE A 156 -4.91 -21.95 0.94
CA ILE A 156 -5.14 -22.02 -0.52
C ILE A 156 -4.41 -20.87 -1.21
N SER A 157 -4.49 -19.66 -0.68
CA SER A 157 -3.81 -18.48 -1.21
C SER A 157 -2.29 -18.65 -1.26
N PHE A 158 -1.70 -19.27 -0.22
CA PHE A 158 -0.28 -19.59 -0.19
C PHE A 158 0.08 -20.56 -1.32
N PHE A 159 -0.67 -21.65 -1.48
CA PHE A 159 -0.41 -22.64 -2.53
C PHE A 159 -0.63 -22.06 -3.93
N LEU A 160 -1.68 -21.27 -4.14
CA LEU A 160 -1.94 -20.62 -5.43
C LEU A 160 -0.86 -19.59 -5.78
N TYR A 161 -0.40 -18.81 -4.80
CA TYR A 161 0.71 -17.87 -5.00
C TYR A 161 2.00 -18.61 -5.37
N THR A 162 2.30 -19.70 -4.66
CA THR A 162 3.46 -20.55 -4.94
C THR A 162 3.36 -21.17 -6.33
N ALA A 163 2.21 -21.77 -6.66
CA ALA A 163 1.97 -22.37 -7.97
C ALA A 163 2.09 -21.33 -9.09
N ASN A 164 1.50 -20.14 -8.91
CA ASN A 164 1.59 -19.08 -9.92
C ASN A 164 3.04 -18.64 -10.16
N LYS A 165 3.86 -18.59 -9.12
CA LYS A 165 5.27 -18.22 -9.26
C LYS A 165 6.06 -19.21 -10.12
N TYR A 166 5.69 -20.49 -10.11
CA TYR A 166 6.37 -21.53 -10.88
C TYR A 166 5.74 -21.78 -12.25
N TRP A 167 4.42 -21.70 -12.36
CA TRP A 167 3.70 -22.09 -13.59
C TRP A 167 3.08 -20.92 -14.34
N TYR A 168 3.20 -19.67 -13.83
CA TYR A 168 2.76 -18.45 -14.50
C TYR A 168 1.34 -18.53 -15.11
N PHE A 169 0.39 -19.17 -14.41
CA PHE A 169 -0.97 -19.30 -14.91
C PHE A 169 -1.79 -18.00 -14.85
N ALA A 170 -1.37 -17.03 -14.06
CA ALA A 170 -2.02 -15.72 -13.94
C ALA A 170 -0.97 -14.63 -13.69
N PRO A 171 -0.25 -14.16 -14.73
CA PRO A 171 0.73 -13.09 -14.60
C PRO A 171 0.07 -11.76 -14.25
N ASN A 172 0.74 -10.97 -13.41
CA ASN A 172 0.44 -9.55 -13.11
C ASN A 172 -1.01 -9.20 -12.73
N LEU A 173 -1.76 -10.14 -12.14
CA LEU A 173 -3.13 -9.89 -11.69
C LEU A 173 -3.18 -9.33 -10.26
N THR A 174 -4.04 -8.36 -10.01
CA THR A 174 -4.42 -7.95 -8.65
C THR A 174 -4.76 -9.13 -7.73
N PRO A 175 -5.45 -10.21 -8.18
CA PRO A 175 -5.64 -11.43 -7.40
C PRO A 175 -4.36 -12.07 -6.88
N ILE A 176 -3.22 -11.94 -7.56
CA ILE A 176 -1.93 -12.47 -7.07
C ILE A 176 -1.46 -11.66 -5.86
N GLY A 177 -1.54 -10.34 -5.94
CA GLY A 177 -1.29 -9.47 -4.78
C GLY A 177 -2.23 -9.76 -3.62
N LEU A 178 -3.50 -10.06 -3.91
CA LEU A 178 -4.48 -10.54 -2.95
C LEU A 178 -4.03 -11.86 -2.29
N MET A 179 -3.69 -12.86 -3.08
CA MET A 179 -3.27 -14.19 -2.60
C MET A 179 -2.08 -14.08 -1.64
N ARG A 180 -1.06 -13.31 -2.00
CA ARG A 180 0.13 -13.12 -1.17
C ARG A 180 -0.17 -12.43 0.16
N ASN A 181 -1.11 -11.46 0.16
CA ASN A 181 -1.32 -10.55 1.29
C ASN A 181 -2.53 -10.90 2.17
N LEU A 182 -3.38 -11.84 1.77
CA LEU A 182 -4.55 -12.26 2.54
C LEU A 182 -4.21 -12.73 3.96
N PRO A 183 -3.13 -13.50 4.23
CA PRO A 183 -2.76 -13.88 5.59
C PRO A 183 -2.48 -12.69 6.50
N TYR A 184 -1.81 -11.64 6.01
CA TYR A 184 -1.49 -10.45 6.81
C TYR A 184 -2.74 -9.62 7.11
N TYR A 185 -3.64 -9.49 6.13
CA TYR A 185 -4.93 -8.85 6.33
C TYR A 185 -5.77 -9.60 7.38
N TYR A 186 -5.87 -10.93 7.27
CA TYR A 186 -6.62 -11.74 8.23
C TYR A 186 -6.00 -11.71 9.62
N MET A 187 -4.68 -11.75 9.73
CA MET A 187 -3.97 -11.54 11.00
C MET A 187 -4.34 -10.18 11.62
N GLY A 188 -4.32 -9.11 10.83
CA GLY A 188 -4.76 -7.79 11.27
C GLY A 188 -6.20 -7.80 11.77
N TYR A 189 -7.12 -8.45 11.04
CA TYR A 189 -8.51 -8.61 11.45
C TYR A 189 -8.66 -9.30 12.81
N LEU A 190 -7.95 -10.40 13.04
CA LEU A 190 -7.95 -11.10 14.33
C LEU A 190 -7.42 -10.21 15.46
N PHE A 191 -6.32 -9.50 15.22
CA PHE A 191 -5.75 -8.59 16.21
C PHE A 191 -6.69 -7.44 16.56
N GLY A 192 -7.43 -6.91 15.58
CA GLY A 192 -8.45 -5.90 15.79
C GLY A 192 -9.69 -6.43 16.52
N GLN A 193 -10.15 -7.64 16.16
CA GLN A 193 -11.33 -8.29 16.74
C GLN A 193 -11.11 -8.65 18.21
N TYR A 194 -9.96 -9.25 18.53
CA TYR A 194 -9.65 -9.72 19.88
C TYR A 194 -8.87 -8.70 20.72
N HIS A 195 -8.66 -7.49 20.22
CA HIS A 195 -7.90 -6.45 20.91
C HIS A 195 -6.51 -6.91 21.40
N LEU A 196 -5.83 -7.75 20.61
CA LEU A 196 -4.58 -8.40 21.00
C LEU A 196 -3.42 -7.41 21.14
N PHE A 197 -3.50 -6.24 20.47
CA PHE A 197 -2.46 -5.23 20.49
C PHE A 197 -2.71 -4.19 21.59
N ARG A 198 -2.65 -4.62 22.88
CA ARG A 198 -2.87 -3.75 24.03
C ARG A 198 -1.68 -2.81 24.27
N ASN A 199 -1.93 -1.76 25.07
CA ASN A 199 -0.86 -0.90 25.54
C ASN A 199 0.09 -1.72 26.43
N ILE A 200 1.33 -1.81 25.98
CA ILE A 200 2.44 -2.43 26.70
C ILE A 200 3.35 -1.26 27.16
N ASP A 201 4.22 -1.50 28.10
CA ASP A 201 5.16 -0.50 28.58
C ASP A 201 6.16 -0.10 27.46
N PHE A 202 6.58 1.16 27.47
CA PHE A 202 7.54 1.72 26.51
C PHE A 202 8.78 0.84 26.31
N LYS A 203 9.33 0.33 27.41
CA LYS A 203 10.54 -0.53 27.38
C LYS A 203 10.26 -1.84 26.61
N GLN A 204 9.10 -2.43 26.84
CA GLN A 204 8.68 -3.66 26.16
C GLN A 204 8.40 -3.39 24.68
N ASP A 205 7.78 -2.26 24.34
CA ASP A 205 7.55 -1.86 22.95
C ASP A 205 8.89 -1.63 22.21
N ALA A 206 9.87 -0.98 22.85
CA ALA A 206 11.21 -0.77 22.28
C ALA A 206 11.99 -2.09 22.08
N ILE A 207 11.93 -2.99 23.06
CA ILE A 207 12.54 -4.33 22.94
C ILE A 207 11.86 -5.12 21.83
N GLY A 208 10.51 -5.09 21.78
CA GLY A 208 9.73 -5.74 20.73
C GLY A 208 10.09 -5.20 19.33
N CYS A 209 10.17 -3.88 19.18
CA CYS A 209 10.60 -3.25 17.92
C CYS A 209 11.99 -3.77 17.49
N PHE A 210 12.98 -3.71 18.37
CA PHE A 210 14.33 -4.16 18.07
C PHE A 210 14.37 -5.66 17.70
N ALA A 211 13.76 -6.51 18.52
CA ALA A 211 13.77 -7.95 18.31
C ALA A 211 13.09 -8.34 16.99
N PHE A 212 11.86 -7.84 16.73
CA PHE A 212 11.12 -8.17 15.52
C PHE A 212 11.79 -7.59 14.27
N MET A 213 12.36 -6.38 14.32
CA MET A 213 13.11 -5.83 13.18
C MET A 213 14.37 -6.66 12.89
N THR A 214 15.11 -7.09 13.92
CA THR A 214 16.27 -7.97 13.76
C THR A 214 15.88 -9.30 13.12
N PHE A 215 14.83 -9.97 13.61
CA PHE A 215 14.35 -11.21 13.01
C PHE A 215 13.84 -11.02 11.59
N SER A 216 13.15 -9.92 11.30
CA SER A 216 12.71 -9.60 9.95
C SER A 216 13.89 -9.49 8.98
N ILE A 217 14.94 -8.77 9.37
CA ILE A 217 16.16 -8.62 8.56
C ILE A 217 16.84 -9.98 8.35
N LEU A 218 16.97 -10.81 9.39
CA LEU A 218 17.57 -12.13 9.30
C LEU A 218 16.77 -13.07 8.38
N PHE A 219 15.44 -13.15 8.55
CA PHE A 219 14.60 -13.96 7.68
C PHE A 219 14.62 -13.47 6.23
N PHE A 220 14.66 -12.15 6.02
CA PHE A 220 14.72 -11.60 4.68
C PHE A 220 16.09 -11.83 4.01
N ALA A 221 17.18 -11.72 4.76
CA ALA A 221 18.53 -12.06 4.26
C ALA A 221 18.58 -13.55 3.86
N TRP A 222 18.01 -14.43 4.67
CA TRP A 222 17.91 -15.85 4.37
C TRP A 222 17.00 -16.13 3.18
N HIS A 223 15.87 -15.43 3.06
CA HIS A 223 14.99 -15.45 1.90
C HIS A 223 15.74 -15.07 0.60
N LEU A 224 16.56 -14.02 0.62
CA LEU A 224 17.37 -13.64 -0.55
C LEU A 224 18.45 -14.69 -0.86
N ASN A 225 19.11 -15.24 0.14
CA ASN A 225 20.10 -16.31 -0.05
C ASN A 225 19.46 -17.55 -0.68
N ALA A 226 18.26 -17.95 -0.23
CA ALA A 226 17.51 -19.06 -0.80
C ALA A 226 17.10 -18.77 -2.25
N PHE A 227 16.79 -17.52 -2.60
CA PHE A 227 16.50 -17.09 -3.97
C PHE A 227 17.73 -17.28 -4.89
N TYR A 228 18.90 -16.79 -4.47
CA TYR A 228 20.13 -16.89 -5.25
C TYR A 228 20.69 -18.33 -5.33
N SER A 229 20.27 -19.20 -4.42
CA SER A 229 20.68 -20.61 -4.37
C SER A 229 19.64 -21.56 -4.99
N ASP A 230 18.68 -21.03 -5.77
CA ASP A 230 17.58 -21.78 -6.41
C ASP A 230 16.75 -22.66 -5.46
N GLN A 231 16.76 -22.33 -4.16
CA GLN A 231 15.96 -23.02 -3.15
C GLN A 231 14.54 -22.44 -3.11
N HIS A 232 13.80 -22.67 -4.19
CA HIS A 232 12.53 -21.99 -4.47
C HIS A 232 11.48 -22.11 -3.36
N ILE A 233 11.25 -23.29 -2.80
CA ILE A 233 10.26 -23.47 -1.71
C ILE A 233 10.69 -22.70 -0.46
N LEU A 234 11.96 -22.82 -0.08
CA LEU A 234 12.51 -22.12 1.10
C LEU A 234 12.43 -20.60 0.94
N HIS A 235 12.72 -20.08 -0.25
CA HIS A 235 12.56 -18.67 -0.59
C HIS A 235 11.12 -18.18 -0.32
N ILE A 236 10.09 -18.90 -0.77
CA ILE A 236 8.70 -18.51 -0.54
C ILE A 236 8.32 -18.63 0.94
N VAL A 237 8.71 -19.74 1.59
CA VAL A 237 8.39 -19.99 3.00
C VAL A 237 9.01 -18.91 3.91
N LEU A 238 10.26 -18.51 3.69
CA LEU A 238 10.95 -17.50 4.49
C LEU A 238 10.39 -16.08 4.31
N PHE A 239 9.73 -15.80 3.20
CA PHE A 239 9.08 -14.52 2.95
C PHE A 239 8.00 -14.17 3.98
N TYR A 240 7.21 -15.15 4.42
CA TYR A 240 6.11 -14.92 5.37
C TYR A 240 6.60 -14.55 6.78
N PRO A 241 7.52 -15.27 7.43
CA PRO A 241 8.05 -14.86 8.73
C PRO A 241 8.81 -13.52 8.65
N ALA A 242 9.52 -13.23 7.56
CA ALA A 242 10.13 -11.91 7.36
C ALA A 242 9.09 -10.79 7.41
N ASN A 243 7.98 -10.95 6.69
CA ASN A 243 6.88 -9.98 6.68
C ASN A 243 6.17 -9.87 8.05
N ILE A 244 5.89 -11.00 8.71
CA ILE A 244 5.26 -11.01 10.04
C ILE A 244 6.13 -10.25 11.04
N CYS A 245 7.42 -10.55 11.07
CA CYS A 245 8.36 -9.84 11.93
C CYS A 245 8.46 -8.36 11.55
N PHE A 246 8.46 -8.01 10.28
CA PHE A 246 8.45 -6.61 9.83
C PHE A 246 7.20 -5.86 10.32
N ILE A 247 6.00 -6.45 10.15
CA ILE A 247 4.76 -5.85 10.64
C ILE A 247 4.89 -5.55 12.14
N PHE A 248 5.23 -6.54 12.97
CA PHE A 248 5.32 -6.34 14.41
C PHE A 248 6.43 -5.38 14.79
N GLY A 249 7.58 -5.43 14.15
CA GLY A 249 8.69 -4.48 14.37
C GLY A 249 8.26 -3.03 14.13
N VAL A 250 7.60 -2.76 13.00
CA VAL A 250 7.08 -1.43 12.68
C VAL A 250 5.97 -1.02 13.66
N LEU A 251 5.03 -1.90 13.98
CA LEU A 251 3.94 -1.57 14.90
C LEU A 251 4.43 -1.29 16.32
N TYR A 252 5.38 -2.07 16.84
CA TYR A 252 6.02 -1.79 18.13
C TYR A 252 6.80 -0.47 18.09
N GLY A 253 7.54 -0.18 17.01
CA GLY A 253 8.18 1.12 16.81
C GLY A 253 7.16 2.28 16.80
N CYS A 254 6.03 2.11 16.14
CA CYS A 254 4.96 3.11 16.14
C CYS A 254 4.30 3.27 17.52
N LYS A 255 4.24 2.23 18.35
CA LYS A 255 3.80 2.33 19.75
C LYS A 255 4.80 3.10 20.60
N VAL A 256 6.10 2.94 20.38
CA VAL A 256 7.13 3.81 20.98
C VAL A 256 6.88 5.27 20.62
N LEU A 257 6.51 5.55 19.36
CA LEU A 257 6.20 6.89 18.86
C LEU A 257 4.81 7.40 19.30
N ASN A 258 3.96 6.56 19.88
CA ASN A 258 2.58 6.89 20.24
C ASN A 258 2.45 8.08 21.23
N ARG A 259 3.49 8.35 22.02
CA ARG A 259 3.58 9.51 22.92
C ARG A 259 3.73 10.85 22.19
N PHE A 260 4.23 10.83 20.97
CA PHE A 260 4.39 12.03 20.14
C PHE A 260 3.13 12.21 19.27
N LYS A 261 2.30 13.18 19.65
CA LYS A 261 1.13 13.57 18.85
C LYS A 261 1.57 14.64 17.86
N SER A 262 1.39 14.39 16.57
CA SER A 262 1.75 15.33 15.50
C SER A 262 0.58 15.51 14.55
N PRO A 263 0.03 16.73 14.41
CA PRO A 263 -0.98 17.03 13.40
C PRO A 263 -0.51 16.70 11.98
N MET A 264 0.77 16.90 11.68
CA MET A 264 1.37 16.56 10.39
C MET A 264 1.26 15.08 10.10
N ILE A 265 1.68 14.21 11.02
CA ILE A 265 1.59 12.75 10.90
C ILE A 265 0.14 12.31 10.75
N THR A 266 -0.75 12.91 11.54
CA THR A 266 -2.20 12.69 11.46
C THR A 266 -2.74 13.01 10.07
N ASN A 267 -2.38 14.16 9.51
CA ASN A 267 -2.83 14.57 8.18
C ASN A 267 -2.26 13.69 7.07
N ILE A 268 -0.97 13.31 7.13
CA ILE A 268 -0.35 12.35 6.20
C ILE A 268 -1.08 11.01 6.26
N SER A 269 -1.38 10.50 7.46
CA SER A 269 -2.16 9.26 7.64
C SER A 269 -3.56 9.34 7.03
N ILE A 270 -4.25 10.49 7.14
CA ILE A 270 -5.55 10.71 6.47
C ILE A 270 -5.36 10.79 4.95
N GLY A 271 -4.35 11.53 4.51
CA GLY A 271 -4.04 11.80 3.12
C GLY A 271 -3.32 10.67 2.39
N THR A 272 -3.23 9.47 2.97
CA THR A 272 -2.55 8.32 2.33
C THR A 272 -3.03 8.08 0.90
N LEU A 273 -4.34 8.22 0.62
CA LEU A 273 -4.90 8.03 -0.72
C LEU A 273 -4.43 9.11 -1.71
N VAL A 274 -4.31 10.36 -1.27
CA VAL A 274 -3.77 11.46 -2.09
C VAL A 274 -2.33 11.16 -2.49
N ILE A 275 -1.52 10.70 -1.52
CA ILE A 275 -0.12 10.36 -1.77
C ILE A 275 -0.03 9.16 -2.71
N VAL A 276 -0.74 8.06 -2.41
CA VAL A 276 -0.72 6.85 -3.26
C VAL A 276 -1.22 7.14 -4.67
N GLY A 277 -2.26 7.97 -4.81
CA GLY A 277 -2.84 8.30 -6.11
C GLY A 277 -1.98 9.23 -6.99
N LEU A 278 -1.09 10.05 -6.40
CA LEU A 278 -0.43 11.12 -7.17
C LEU A 278 1.11 11.09 -7.11
N HIS A 279 1.73 10.33 -6.20
CA HIS A 279 3.20 10.37 -6.04
C HIS A 279 3.96 9.94 -7.29
N ILE A 280 3.46 8.96 -8.06
CA ILE A 280 4.10 8.51 -9.30
C ILE A 280 4.23 9.64 -10.32
N VAL A 281 3.22 10.50 -10.44
CA VAL A 281 3.26 11.67 -11.30
C VAL A 281 4.41 12.60 -10.88
N LEU A 282 4.52 12.88 -9.58
CA LEU A 282 5.60 13.73 -9.05
C LEU A 282 6.98 13.08 -9.19
N VAL A 283 7.10 11.77 -8.93
CA VAL A 283 8.34 11.01 -9.14
C VAL A 283 8.81 11.20 -10.59
N THR A 284 7.91 11.00 -11.55
CA THR A 284 8.28 11.14 -12.98
C THR A 284 8.65 12.58 -13.34
N ILE A 285 7.90 13.59 -12.87
CA ILE A 285 8.20 15.00 -13.13
C ILE A 285 9.57 15.38 -12.54
N ILE A 286 9.85 14.97 -11.30
CA ILE A 286 11.12 15.27 -10.64
C ILE A 286 12.28 14.58 -11.36
N ASN A 287 12.16 13.29 -11.70
CA ASN A 287 13.20 12.58 -12.44
C ASN A 287 13.48 13.23 -13.79
N PHE A 288 12.43 13.53 -14.57
CA PHE A 288 12.56 14.22 -15.85
C PHE A 288 13.25 15.58 -15.68
N SER A 289 12.88 16.35 -14.65
CA SER A 289 13.48 17.66 -14.39
C SER A 289 14.97 17.53 -14.03
N ILE A 290 15.33 16.55 -13.21
CA ILE A 290 16.73 16.30 -12.82
C ILE A 290 17.56 15.84 -14.04
N GLU A 291 17.03 14.90 -14.83
CA GLU A 291 17.68 14.43 -16.07
C GLU A 291 17.96 15.57 -17.02
N HIS A 292 16.97 16.45 -17.22
CA HIS A 292 17.11 17.58 -18.13
C HIS A 292 18.07 18.66 -17.61
N LEU A 293 17.96 19.02 -16.32
CA LEU A 293 18.80 20.07 -15.71
C LEU A 293 20.26 19.65 -15.57
N LEU A 294 20.52 18.39 -15.29
CA LEU A 294 21.88 17.87 -15.09
C LEU A 294 22.47 17.23 -16.36
N HIS A 295 21.75 17.28 -17.49
CA HIS A 295 22.14 16.66 -18.76
C HIS A 295 22.56 15.19 -18.62
N ILE A 296 21.84 14.42 -17.77
CA ILE A 296 22.15 13.02 -17.53
C ILE A 296 21.71 12.20 -18.76
N SER A 297 22.67 11.59 -19.43
CA SER A 297 22.40 10.64 -20.50
C SER A 297 22.29 9.22 -19.91
N GLY A 298 21.11 8.83 -19.45
CA GLY A 298 20.86 7.51 -18.89
C GLY A 298 19.81 7.51 -17.77
N THR A 299 19.47 6.34 -17.27
CA THR A 299 18.51 6.18 -16.16
C THR A 299 19.14 6.65 -14.85
N ILE A 300 18.46 7.57 -14.15
CA ILE A 300 18.85 7.97 -12.80
C ILE A 300 18.75 6.74 -11.85
N CYS A 301 19.73 6.59 -10.96
CA CYS A 301 19.72 5.61 -9.89
C CYS A 301 20.13 6.29 -8.58
N TYR A 302 19.15 6.62 -7.76
CA TYR A 302 19.36 7.30 -6.48
C TYR A 302 19.90 6.36 -5.42
N LYS A 303 20.87 6.83 -4.64
CA LYS A 303 21.26 6.21 -3.38
C LYS A 303 20.24 6.57 -2.29
N TRP A 304 20.20 5.82 -1.19
CA TRP A 304 19.21 6.04 -0.13
C TRP A 304 19.20 7.47 0.43
N TYR A 305 20.36 8.10 0.54
CA TYR A 305 20.50 9.47 1.06
C TYR A 305 20.08 10.56 0.05
N GLU A 306 19.93 10.22 -1.21
CA GLU A 306 19.38 11.05 -2.27
C GLU A 306 17.87 10.81 -2.41
N ALA A 307 17.46 9.53 -2.38
CA ALA A 307 16.06 9.14 -2.51
C ALA A 307 15.21 9.61 -1.31
N LEU A 308 15.74 9.55 -0.08
CA LEU A 308 14.98 9.92 1.11
C LEU A 308 14.56 11.41 1.13
N PRO A 309 15.45 12.39 0.88
CA PRO A 309 15.05 13.80 0.77
C PRO A 309 14.03 14.04 -0.36
N ILE A 310 14.17 13.35 -1.50
CA ILE A 310 13.24 13.48 -2.62
C ILE A 310 11.86 12.92 -2.21
N ALA A 311 11.81 11.77 -1.54
CA ALA A 311 10.56 11.22 -1.04
C ALA A 311 9.88 12.17 -0.03
N ILE A 312 10.64 12.78 0.88
CA ILE A 312 10.14 13.81 1.80
C ILE A 312 9.61 15.03 1.03
N LEU A 313 10.33 15.50 0.02
CA LEU A 313 9.92 16.60 -0.83
C LEU A 313 8.61 16.32 -1.56
N ILE A 314 8.45 15.12 -2.12
CA ILE A 314 7.20 14.70 -2.78
C ILE A 314 6.01 14.78 -1.82
N VAL A 315 6.17 14.24 -0.61
CA VAL A 315 5.11 14.29 0.40
C VAL A 315 4.85 15.73 0.87
N ALA A 316 5.89 16.57 0.98
CA ALA A 316 5.75 17.99 1.31
C ALA A 316 5.01 18.77 0.21
N ILE A 317 5.26 18.49 -1.07
CA ILE A 317 4.52 19.08 -2.21
C ILE A 317 3.05 18.67 -2.17
N LEU A 318 2.74 17.40 -1.82
CA LEU A 318 1.36 16.91 -1.72
C LEU A 318 0.64 17.37 -0.43
N TYR A 319 1.37 17.83 0.58
CA TYR A 319 0.79 18.15 1.89
C TYR A 319 -0.26 19.26 1.85
N PRO A 320 -0.10 20.39 1.13
CA PRO A 320 -1.15 21.39 0.96
C PRO A 320 -2.43 20.81 0.32
N LEU A 321 -2.27 19.91 -0.68
CA LEU A 321 -3.39 19.23 -1.32
C LEU A 321 -4.09 18.29 -0.33
N ILE A 322 -3.35 17.60 0.54
CA ILE A 322 -3.92 16.79 1.61
C ILE A 322 -4.78 17.64 2.54
N ILE A 323 -4.27 18.78 3.00
CA ILE A 323 -5.01 19.69 3.89
C ILE A 323 -6.27 20.22 3.20
N TRP A 324 -6.14 20.63 1.94
CA TRP A 324 -7.29 21.07 1.14
C TRP A 324 -8.33 19.94 0.97
N SER A 325 -7.88 18.73 0.67
CA SER A 325 -8.77 17.56 0.51
C SER A 325 -9.50 17.23 1.80
N ILE A 326 -8.83 17.27 2.95
CA ILE A 326 -9.45 17.03 4.26
C ILE A 326 -10.56 18.04 4.55
N LYS A 327 -10.37 19.32 4.17
CA LYS A 327 -11.27 20.42 4.50
C LYS A 327 -12.38 20.62 3.47
N GLN A 328 -12.06 20.50 2.19
CA GLN A 328 -12.93 20.91 1.08
C GLN A 328 -13.43 19.73 0.23
N CYS A 329 -12.67 18.66 0.10
CA CYS A 329 -13.01 17.54 -0.74
C CYS A 329 -12.72 16.19 -0.06
N PRO A 330 -13.46 15.84 1.03
CA PRO A 330 -13.17 14.66 1.85
C PRO A 330 -13.21 13.33 1.07
N ILE A 331 -13.87 13.30 -0.08
CA ILE A 331 -13.93 12.13 -0.95
C ILE A 331 -12.55 11.68 -1.45
N LEU A 332 -11.62 12.62 -1.65
CA LEU A 332 -10.23 12.33 -2.06
C LEU A 332 -9.44 11.60 -0.96
N VAL A 333 -9.85 11.73 0.28
CA VAL A 333 -9.26 11.00 1.41
C VAL A 333 -10.12 9.83 1.88
N GLY A 334 -11.07 9.38 1.03
CA GLY A 334 -11.90 8.20 1.29
C GLY A 334 -12.97 8.41 2.35
N LYS A 335 -13.44 9.65 2.53
CA LYS A 335 -14.54 9.96 3.43
C LYS A 335 -15.80 10.30 2.66
N GLU A 336 -16.95 9.95 3.24
CA GLU A 336 -18.25 10.32 2.69
C GLU A 336 -18.37 11.83 2.56
N GLY A 337 -18.87 12.25 1.38
CA GLY A 337 -18.86 13.58 0.83
C GLY A 337 -19.30 14.75 1.69
N TYR A 338 -19.18 15.86 1.02
CA TYR A 338 -19.54 17.22 1.32
C TYR A 338 -20.66 17.35 2.35
N SER A 339 -20.34 17.43 3.62
CA SER A 339 -21.23 18.08 4.55
C SER A 339 -20.70 19.50 4.78
N TRP A 340 -21.20 20.43 3.98
CA TRP A 340 -21.13 21.87 4.28
C TRP A 340 -21.64 22.20 5.70
N TYR A 341 -22.14 21.19 6.42
CA TYR A 341 -22.96 21.31 7.64
C TYR A 341 -22.45 20.56 8.87
N LYS A 342 -21.16 20.25 8.99
CA LYS A 342 -20.62 19.88 10.33
C LYS A 342 -19.28 20.52 10.57
N LYS A 343 -19.34 21.81 10.98
CA LYS A 343 -18.20 22.61 11.47
C LYS A 343 -17.72 22.23 12.88
N GLU A 344 -18.25 21.16 13.51
CA GLU A 344 -18.11 20.96 14.95
C GLU A 344 -17.37 19.69 15.44
N THR A 345 -16.69 18.92 14.61
CA THR A 345 -15.94 17.74 15.13
C THR A 345 -14.60 17.49 14.44
N LEU A 346 -13.86 18.55 14.15
CA LEU A 346 -12.49 18.46 13.63
C LEU A 346 -11.49 19.23 14.53
N TYR A 347 -11.53 18.92 15.84
CA TYR A 347 -10.46 19.26 16.78
C TYR A 347 -10.10 18.08 17.64
#